data_16c6861ad3b9ac8e3833fd1e8fca2ba3
#
_entry.id   16c6861ad3b9ac8e3833fd1e8fca2ba3
#
_cell.length_a   1.000
_cell.length_b   1.000
_cell.length_c   1.000
_cell.angle_alpha   90.00
_cell.angle_beta   90.00
_cell.angle_gamma   90.00
#
_symmetry.space_group_name_H-M   'P 1'
#
loop_
_entity.id
_entity.type
_entity.pdbx_description
1 polymer ?
#
loop_
_entity_poly.entity_id
_entity_poly.type
_entity_poly.pdbx_seq_one_letter_code
_entity_poly.pdbx_strand_id
1 'polypeptide(L)'
;MSFMASGAGIPAAKANPDIVEMAIALVSGVALALVSIFICAAPLTNHISGARDFVVYWATGQQLVHHANPFDEAAMTRIEHGAGLPDTNTVGFMRNPPWSLPLALPLGFLPLRVATLLWSLVLLGSLLYSVHLLWLMHGRPANQLHWLGLSFGPALLCLMMGQTSLFPLLGFVLFLRLHRTRPFLAGASLWLCMLKPHLFLPFGVVLLVWIVVTRSYKLLAGAVTAMAASCALVYCIDPMAFSQYMQMMHTVGVESEFIPCLSIVLRFWISEKTMWIQYVAPALACSWALIYYWRRRHNWDWLHEGGMLMVVSIFAAPYCFLYDQGLVIPGLLEGAYRTRSRTLLVILALSSIVVEAELICGVNLHSVQFLWTGATWLAWYLLAIWLKKASAGEPEKSAAVTAPVVL
;
A
#
# COMPACT_ATOMS: atom_id res chain seq x y z
N MET A 1 39.72 5.50 -18.31
CA MET A 1 39.97 5.67 -16.87
C MET A 1 39.13 4.66 -16.12
N SER A 2 39.79 3.63 -15.62
CA SER A 2 39.26 2.43 -14.99
C SER A 2 38.87 2.74 -13.56
N PHE A 3 37.58 2.60 -13.17
CA PHE A 3 37.17 2.56 -11.78
C PHE A 3 36.97 1.07 -11.38
N MET A 4 37.99 0.56 -10.73
CA MET A 4 37.90 -0.74 -10.04
C MET A 4 36.93 -0.61 -8.86
N ALA A 5 35.86 -1.34 -8.91
CA ALA A 5 34.95 -1.55 -7.79
C ALA A 5 35.57 -2.60 -6.86
N SER A 6 36.19 -2.12 -5.78
CA SER A 6 36.57 -2.97 -4.64
C SER A 6 35.32 -3.21 -3.79
N GLY A 7 34.55 -4.23 -4.12
CA GLY A 7 33.47 -4.75 -3.30
C GLY A 7 33.97 -5.92 -2.46
N ALA A 8 34.63 -5.64 -1.35
CA ALA A 8 34.85 -6.66 -0.32
C ALA A 8 33.50 -6.99 0.33
N GLY A 9 32.84 -8.02 -0.19
CA GLY A 9 31.67 -8.63 0.42
C GLY A 9 32.08 -9.26 1.76
N ILE A 10 31.66 -8.63 2.85
CA ILE A 10 31.68 -9.25 4.17
C ILE A 10 30.75 -10.45 4.08
N PRO A 11 31.21 -11.69 4.27
CA PRO A 11 30.33 -12.84 4.32
C PRO A 11 29.40 -12.66 5.53
N ALA A 12 28.10 -12.52 5.27
CA ALA A 12 27.09 -12.50 6.31
C ALA A 12 27.21 -13.83 7.07
N ALA A 13 27.68 -13.77 8.31
CA ALA A 13 27.66 -14.91 9.20
C ALA A 13 26.22 -15.44 9.21
N LYS A 14 26.03 -16.74 8.90
CA LYS A 14 24.77 -17.44 9.08
C LYS A 14 24.50 -17.53 10.59
N ALA A 15 23.97 -16.45 11.17
CA ALA A 15 23.38 -16.52 12.49
C ALA A 15 22.15 -17.41 12.36
N ASN A 16 22.02 -18.41 13.25
CA ASN A 16 20.78 -19.17 13.35
C ASN A 16 19.63 -18.21 13.62
N PRO A 17 18.48 -18.36 12.93
CA PRO A 17 17.35 -17.48 13.15
C PRO A 17 16.94 -17.51 14.62
N ASP A 18 16.67 -16.34 15.17
CA ASP A 18 16.17 -16.19 16.54
C ASP A 18 14.78 -16.84 16.66
N ILE A 19 14.45 -17.36 17.85
CA ILE A 19 13.15 -17.99 18.12
C ILE A 19 11.97 -17.06 17.81
N VAL A 20 12.15 -15.74 18.04
CA VAL A 20 11.14 -14.71 17.69
C VAL A 20 10.98 -14.60 16.18
N GLU A 21 12.07 -14.61 15.42
CA GLU A 21 12.04 -14.57 13.96
C GLU A 21 11.36 -15.81 13.37
N MET A 22 11.66 -16.98 13.93
CA MET A 22 11.02 -18.24 13.53
C MET A 22 9.52 -18.25 13.84
N ALA A 23 9.13 -17.76 15.02
CA ALA A 23 7.72 -17.67 15.41
C ALA A 23 6.96 -16.70 14.48
N ILE A 24 7.55 -15.54 14.17
CA ILE A 24 6.99 -14.57 13.22
C ILE A 24 6.79 -15.23 11.85
N ALA A 25 7.80 -15.93 11.33
CA ALA A 25 7.71 -16.57 10.02
C ALA A 25 6.61 -17.66 9.98
N LEU A 26 6.53 -18.47 11.05
CA LEU A 26 5.52 -19.51 11.17
C LEU A 26 4.10 -18.93 11.21
N VAL A 27 3.85 -17.98 12.12
CA VAL A 27 2.54 -17.32 12.26
C VAL A 27 2.16 -16.62 10.96
N SER A 28 3.09 -15.89 10.36
CA SER A 28 2.85 -15.21 9.07
C SER A 28 2.54 -16.19 7.94
N GLY A 29 3.26 -17.31 7.87
CA GLY A 29 3.02 -18.35 6.89
C GLY A 29 1.64 -18.99 7.04
N VAL A 30 1.23 -19.26 8.29
CA VAL A 30 -0.11 -19.81 8.59
C VAL A 30 -1.21 -18.82 8.23
N ALA A 31 -1.08 -17.55 8.63
CA ALA A 31 -2.07 -16.51 8.31
C ALA A 31 -2.24 -16.34 6.78
N LEU A 32 -1.12 -16.25 6.06
CA LEU A 32 -1.14 -16.16 4.60
C LEU A 32 -1.78 -17.41 3.95
N ALA A 33 -1.45 -18.60 4.44
CA ALA A 33 -2.02 -19.86 3.92
C ALA A 33 -3.54 -19.91 4.15
N LEU A 34 -4.01 -19.55 5.33
CA LEU A 34 -5.45 -19.51 5.64
C LEU A 34 -6.20 -18.53 4.74
N VAL A 35 -5.68 -17.30 4.57
CA VAL A 35 -6.27 -16.32 3.67
C VAL A 35 -6.21 -16.80 2.22
N SER A 36 -5.11 -17.40 1.77
CA SER A 36 -4.98 -17.93 0.42
C SER A 36 -6.00 -19.06 0.15
N ILE A 37 -6.18 -19.96 1.11
CA ILE A 37 -7.21 -21.00 1.02
C ILE A 37 -8.59 -20.36 0.94
N PHE A 38 -8.88 -19.39 1.81
CA PHE A 38 -10.16 -18.70 1.81
C PHE A 38 -10.47 -18.03 0.47
N ILE A 39 -9.57 -17.20 -0.07
CA ILE A 39 -9.78 -16.49 -1.35
C ILE A 39 -9.86 -17.43 -2.56
N CYS A 40 -9.24 -18.62 -2.51
CA CYS A 40 -9.36 -19.63 -3.54
C CYS A 40 -10.62 -20.48 -3.39
N ALA A 41 -11.08 -20.73 -2.17
CA ALA A 41 -12.26 -21.54 -1.90
C ALA A 41 -13.58 -20.76 -2.03
N ALA A 42 -13.58 -19.46 -1.69
CA ALA A 42 -14.77 -18.62 -1.74
C ALA A 42 -15.45 -18.62 -3.12
N PRO A 43 -14.74 -18.51 -4.27
CA PRO A 43 -15.36 -18.60 -5.59
C PRO A 43 -15.99 -19.96 -5.91
N LEU A 44 -15.59 -21.04 -5.21
CA LEU A 44 -16.11 -22.39 -5.41
C LEU A 44 -17.41 -22.62 -4.65
N THR A 45 -17.68 -21.81 -3.63
CA THR A 45 -18.93 -21.84 -2.86
C THR A 45 -19.95 -20.88 -3.49
N ASN A 46 -21.25 -21.08 -3.22
CA ASN A 46 -22.29 -20.17 -3.71
C ASN A 46 -22.39 -18.87 -2.89
N HIS A 47 -21.50 -18.69 -1.91
CA HIS A 47 -21.48 -17.52 -1.05
C HIS A 47 -20.28 -16.64 -1.43
N ILE A 48 -20.55 -15.44 -1.98
CA ILE A 48 -19.55 -14.39 -2.22
C ILE A 48 -19.32 -13.62 -0.91
N SER A 49 -19.22 -14.33 0.19
CA SER A 49 -18.84 -13.73 1.47
C SER A 49 -17.35 -13.38 1.45
N GLY A 50 -17.04 -12.09 1.50
CA GLY A 50 -15.67 -11.58 1.58
C GLY A 50 -15.22 -10.72 0.38
N ALA A 51 -15.54 -11.10 -0.87
CA ALA A 51 -15.09 -10.36 -2.05
C ALA A 51 -16.08 -9.25 -2.50
N ARG A 52 -16.77 -8.60 -1.56
CA ARG A 52 -17.80 -7.59 -1.86
C ARG A 52 -17.29 -6.48 -2.78
N ASP A 53 -16.12 -5.95 -2.49
CA ASP A 53 -15.55 -4.83 -3.26
C ASP A 53 -15.09 -5.28 -4.65
N PHE A 54 -14.70 -6.56 -4.79
CA PHE A 54 -14.38 -7.13 -6.10
C PHE A 54 -15.60 -7.16 -7.02
N VAL A 55 -16.80 -7.45 -6.49
CA VAL A 55 -18.04 -7.49 -7.29
C VAL A 55 -18.28 -6.16 -8.00
N VAL A 56 -17.96 -5.04 -7.34
CA VAL A 56 -18.05 -3.70 -7.93
C VAL A 56 -17.14 -3.57 -9.16
N TYR A 57 -15.90 -4.05 -9.10
CA TYR A 57 -14.97 -4.01 -10.24
C TYR A 57 -15.44 -4.91 -11.38
N TRP A 58 -15.95 -6.09 -11.05
CA TRP A 58 -16.52 -7.00 -12.05
C TRP A 58 -17.79 -6.43 -12.70
N ALA A 59 -18.72 -5.85 -11.91
CA ALA A 59 -19.93 -5.20 -12.41
C ALA A 59 -19.60 -4.02 -13.33
N THR A 60 -18.60 -3.19 -12.94
CA THR A 60 -18.04 -2.13 -13.78
C THR A 60 -17.55 -2.72 -15.12
N GLY A 61 -16.82 -3.82 -15.07
CA GLY A 61 -16.33 -4.53 -16.27
C GLY A 61 -17.48 -5.03 -17.16
N GLN A 62 -18.55 -5.56 -16.59
CA GLN A 62 -19.74 -5.99 -17.33
C GLN A 62 -20.38 -4.83 -18.09
N GLN A 63 -20.53 -3.67 -17.44
CA GLN A 63 -21.06 -2.47 -18.10
C GLN A 63 -20.17 -2.01 -19.26
N LEU A 64 -18.84 -1.98 -19.07
CA LEU A 64 -17.91 -1.58 -20.12
C LEU A 64 -17.95 -2.51 -21.34
N VAL A 65 -18.06 -3.83 -21.13
CA VAL A 65 -18.15 -4.81 -22.22
C VAL A 65 -19.43 -4.64 -23.04
N HIS A 66 -20.51 -4.20 -22.39
CA HIS A 66 -21.79 -3.93 -23.04
C HIS A 66 -21.94 -2.49 -23.53
N HIS A 67 -20.87 -1.68 -23.52
CA HIS A 67 -20.87 -0.26 -23.89
C HIS A 67 -21.93 0.54 -23.11
N ALA A 68 -22.20 0.16 -21.86
CA ALA A 68 -23.14 0.82 -20.97
C ALA A 68 -22.41 1.66 -19.93
N ASN A 69 -23.13 2.60 -19.29
CA ASN A 69 -22.56 3.47 -18.27
C ASN A 69 -22.12 2.66 -17.02
N PRO A 70 -20.81 2.59 -16.71
CA PRO A 70 -20.31 1.83 -15.55
C PRO A 70 -20.64 2.48 -14.20
N PHE A 71 -21.29 3.64 -14.20
CA PHE A 71 -21.70 4.39 -13.01
C PHE A 71 -23.23 4.56 -12.94
N ASP A 72 -24.01 3.78 -13.72
CA ASP A 72 -25.46 3.77 -13.63
C ASP A 72 -25.92 2.98 -12.39
N GLU A 73 -26.55 3.67 -11.44
CA GLU A 73 -26.96 3.11 -10.15
C GLU A 73 -27.88 1.92 -10.30
N ALA A 74 -28.90 2.03 -11.14
CA ALA A 74 -29.89 0.98 -11.32
C ALA A 74 -29.31 -0.28 -11.99
N ALA A 75 -28.37 -0.08 -12.93
CA ALA A 75 -27.67 -1.18 -13.58
C ALA A 75 -26.70 -1.88 -12.62
N MET A 76 -25.89 -1.11 -11.87
CA MET A 76 -24.97 -1.65 -10.88
C MET A 76 -25.71 -2.45 -9.80
N THR A 77 -26.81 -1.90 -9.24
CA THR A 77 -27.67 -2.61 -8.27
C THR A 77 -28.13 -3.97 -8.80
N ARG A 78 -28.64 -4.02 -10.03
CA ARG A 78 -29.13 -5.29 -10.63
C ARG A 78 -27.99 -6.32 -10.76
N ILE A 79 -26.80 -5.88 -11.18
CA ILE A 79 -25.65 -6.78 -11.34
C ILE A 79 -25.16 -7.27 -9.98
N GLU A 80 -25.08 -6.40 -8.98
CA GLU A 80 -24.65 -6.73 -7.61
C GLU A 80 -25.61 -7.73 -6.95
N HIS A 81 -26.93 -7.52 -7.07
CA HIS A 81 -27.94 -8.47 -6.58
C HIS A 81 -27.86 -9.81 -7.33
N GLY A 82 -27.71 -9.77 -8.67
CA GLY A 82 -27.50 -10.97 -9.48
C GLY A 82 -26.24 -11.75 -9.10
N ALA A 83 -25.22 -11.05 -8.57
CA ALA A 83 -24.02 -11.63 -8.02
C ALA A 83 -24.17 -12.19 -6.60
N GLY A 84 -25.35 -12.02 -5.96
CA GLY A 84 -25.66 -12.54 -4.63
C GLY A 84 -25.28 -11.60 -3.48
N LEU A 85 -25.01 -10.32 -3.75
CA LEU A 85 -24.87 -9.34 -2.68
C LEU A 85 -26.25 -9.05 -2.06
N PRO A 86 -26.30 -8.84 -0.72
CA PRO A 86 -27.55 -8.54 -0.05
C PRO A 86 -28.11 -7.19 -0.52
N ASP A 87 -29.43 -7.08 -0.49
CA ASP A 87 -30.14 -5.84 -0.76
C ASP A 87 -29.78 -4.81 0.33
N THR A 88 -28.84 -3.96 0.01
CA THR A 88 -28.42 -2.85 0.88
C THR A 88 -28.83 -1.55 0.22
N ASN A 89 -29.23 -0.56 1.02
CA ASN A 89 -29.63 0.78 0.53
C ASN A 89 -28.48 1.56 -0.14
N THR A 90 -27.32 0.95 -0.34
CA THR A 90 -26.13 1.58 -0.92
C THR A 90 -25.57 0.71 -2.04
N VAL A 91 -25.55 1.26 -3.24
CA VAL A 91 -24.91 0.66 -4.41
C VAL A 91 -23.39 0.85 -4.33
N GLY A 92 -22.63 -0.18 -4.68
CA GLY A 92 -21.20 -0.08 -4.83
C GLY A 92 -20.82 0.54 -6.18
N PHE A 93 -19.93 1.53 -6.17
CA PHE A 93 -19.33 2.08 -7.38
C PHE A 93 -17.82 1.96 -7.35
N MET A 94 -17.23 1.74 -8.52
CA MET A 94 -15.78 1.84 -8.67
C MET A 94 -15.35 3.31 -8.53
N ARG A 95 -15.03 3.72 -7.29
CA ARG A 95 -14.62 5.09 -6.96
C ARG A 95 -13.19 5.42 -7.40
N ASN A 96 -12.48 4.47 -7.98
CA ASN A 96 -11.17 4.71 -8.57
C ASN A 96 -11.32 5.63 -9.80
N PRO A 97 -10.34 6.51 -10.06
CA PRO A 97 -10.42 7.42 -11.22
C PRO A 97 -10.59 6.70 -12.56
N PRO A 98 -11.18 7.33 -13.60
CA PRO A 98 -11.53 6.65 -14.86
C PRO A 98 -10.37 5.94 -15.56
N TRP A 99 -9.13 6.46 -15.44
CA TRP A 99 -7.95 5.76 -15.96
C TRP A 99 -7.68 4.40 -15.32
N SER A 100 -8.44 3.98 -14.29
CA SER A 100 -8.39 2.64 -13.70
C SER A 100 -9.36 1.64 -14.38
N LEU A 101 -10.33 2.11 -15.17
CA LEU A 101 -11.32 1.26 -15.85
C LEU A 101 -10.71 0.14 -16.72
N PRO A 102 -9.52 0.32 -17.35
CA PRO A 102 -8.85 -0.77 -18.07
C PRO A 102 -8.55 -2.00 -17.22
N LEU A 103 -8.48 -1.88 -15.89
CA LEU A 103 -8.35 -3.03 -14.99
C LEU A 103 -9.66 -3.82 -14.84
N ALA A 104 -10.80 -3.13 -14.90
CA ALA A 104 -12.12 -3.73 -14.78
C ALA A 104 -12.58 -4.39 -16.09
N LEU A 105 -12.23 -3.82 -17.24
CA LEU A 105 -12.68 -4.28 -18.55
C LEU A 105 -12.48 -5.79 -18.78
N PRO A 106 -11.29 -6.39 -18.59
CA PRO A 106 -11.09 -7.82 -18.83
C PRO A 106 -11.91 -8.71 -17.91
N LEU A 107 -12.28 -8.22 -16.72
CA LEU A 107 -13.11 -8.95 -15.78
C LEU A 107 -14.54 -9.13 -16.31
N GLY A 108 -15.03 -8.16 -17.07
CA GLY A 108 -16.35 -8.18 -17.66
C GLY A 108 -16.57 -9.28 -18.71
N PHE A 109 -15.52 -9.82 -19.31
CA PHE A 109 -15.62 -10.96 -20.23
C PHE A 109 -15.72 -12.32 -19.53
N LEU A 110 -15.56 -12.35 -18.21
CA LEU A 110 -15.43 -13.58 -17.43
C LEU A 110 -16.65 -13.81 -16.54
N PRO A 111 -17.05 -15.09 -16.34
CA PRO A 111 -17.97 -15.42 -15.28
C PRO A 111 -17.41 -14.96 -13.92
N LEU A 112 -18.30 -14.49 -13.05
CA LEU A 112 -17.94 -13.91 -11.74
C LEU A 112 -16.92 -14.77 -10.97
N ARG A 113 -17.13 -16.08 -10.88
CA ARG A 113 -16.26 -17.01 -10.14
C ARG A 113 -14.83 -17.04 -10.69
N VAL A 114 -14.70 -17.08 -12.02
CA VAL A 114 -13.39 -17.08 -12.70
C VAL A 114 -12.71 -15.73 -12.51
N ALA A 115 -13.46 -14.65 -12.69
CA ALA A 115 -12.97 -13.29 -12.47
C ALA A 115 -12.48 -13.07 -11.03
N THR A 116 -13.25 -13.54 -10.03
CA THR A 116 -12.89 -13.47 -8.61
C THR A 116 -11.59 -14.22 -8.33
N LEU A 117 -11.46 -15.45 -8.83
CA LEU A 117 -10.26 -16.26 -8.62
C LEU A 117 -9.02 -15.59 -9.26
N LEU A 118 -9.12 -15.18 -10.52
CA LEU A 118 -8.02 -14.51 -11.23
C LEU A 118 -7.60 -13.22 -10.54
N TRP A 119 -8.58 -12.40 -10.13
CA TRP A 119 -8.31 -11.17 -9.40
C TRP A 119 -7.59 -11.41 -8.08
N SER A 120 -8.07 -12.38 -7.29
CA SER A 120 -7.46 -12.76 -6.01
C SER A 120 -6.03 -13.26 -6.21
N LEU A 121 -5.76 -14.07 -7.25
CA LEU A 121 -4.41 -14.54 -7.58
C LEU A 121 -3.48 -13.40 -8.02
N VAL A 122 -3.98 -12.42 -8.78
CA VAL A 122 -3.18 -11.26 -9.20
C VAL A 122 -2.88 -10.35 -8.01
N LEU A 123 -3.82 -10.14 -7.09
CA LEU A 123 -3.59 -9.40 -5.85
C LEU A 123 -2.58 -10.11 -4.93
N LEU A 124 -2.74 -11.43 -4.75
CA LEU A 124 -1.80 -12.25 -3.98
C LEU A 124 -0.40 -12.20 -4.60
N GLY A 125 -0.30 -12.37 -5.92
CA GLY A 125 0.96 -12.23 -6.65
C GLY A 125 1.59 -10.84 -6.48
N SER A 126 0.77 -9.78 -6.46
CA SER A 126 1.24 -8.41 -6.23
C SER A 126 1.84 -8.24 -4.83
N LEU A 127 1.21 -8.80 -3.79
CA LEU A 127 1.73 -8.79 -2.42
C LEU A 127 3.04 -9.58 -2.32
N LEU A 128 3.03 -10.84 -2.77
CA LEU A 128 4.19 -11.72 -2.72
C LEU A 128 5.39 -11.10 -3.45
N TYR A 129 5.15 -10.57 -4.65
CA TYR A 129 6.20 -9.98 -5.46
C TYR A 129 6.72 -8.68 -4.85
N SER A 130 5.86 -7.85 -4.27
CA SER A 130 6.26 -6.62 -3.57
C SER A 130 7.16 -6.92 -2.38
N VAL A 131 6.78 -7.87 -1.53
CA VAL A 131 7.59 -8.28 -0.37
C VAL A 131 8.90 -8.92 -0.81
N HIS A 132 8.87 -9.75 -1.87
CA HIS A 132 10.08 -10.35 -2.44
C HIS A 132 11.06 -9.28 -2.96
N LEU A 133 10.57 -8.27 -3.71
CA LEU A 133 11.41 -7.19 -4.19
C LEU A 133 12.02 -6.36 -3.04
N LEU A 134 11.26 -6.10 -1.98
CA LEU A 134 11.76 -5.43 -0.77
C LEU A 134 12.87 -6.26 -0.11
N TRP A 135 12.67 -7.57 0.03
CA TRP A 135 13.70 -8.47 0.56
C TRP A 135 14.99 -8.45 -0.28
N LEU A 136 14.87 -8.43 -1.62
CA LEU A 136 16.01 -8.29 -2.52
C LEU A 136 16.71 -6.93 -2.34
N MET A 137 15.96 -5.84 -2.25
CA MET A 137 16.51 -4.48 -2.08
C MET A 137 17.15 -4.26 -0.72
N HIS A 138 16.69 -4.96 0.31
CA HIS A 138 17.28 -4.96 1.64
C HIS A 138 18.51 -5.87 1.77
N GLY A 139 19.03 -6.42 0.66
CA GLY A 139 20.26 -7.22 0.64
C GLY A 139 20.05 -8.69 1.00
N ARG A 140 18.83 -9.20 0.89
CA ARG A 140 18.48 -10.61 1.22
C ARG A 140 18.86 -11.00 2.65
N PRO A 141 18.37 -10.27 3.66
CA PRO A 141 18.71 -10.58 5.04
C PRO A 141 18.33 -12.02 5.40
N ALA A 142 19.18 -12.66 6.20
CA ALA A 142 18.96 -14.04 6.63
C ALA A 142 17.81 -14.18 7.64
N ASN A 143 17.46 -13.07 8.33
CA ASN A 143 16.29 -13.03 9.19
C ASN A 143 15.00 -13.12 8.34
N GLN A 144 14.00 -13.77 8.88
CA GLN A 144 12.74 -14.02 8.18
C GLN A 144 11.70 -12.90 8.41
N LEU A 145 12.14 -11.71 8.80
CA LEU A 145 11.25 -10.61 9.20
C LEU A 145 10.40 -10.05 8.04
N HIS A 146 10.82 -10.28 6.79
CA HIS A 146 10.00 -9.90 5.63
C HIS A 146 8.67 -10.65 5.54
N TRP A 147 8.53 -11.80 6.23
CA TRP A 147 7.25 -12.50 6.35
C TRP A 147 6.16 -11.65 7.01
N LEU A 148 6.53 -10.70 7.89
CA LEU A 148 5.58 -9.74 8.47
C LEU A 148 4.78 -8.97 7.41
N GLY A 149 5.37 -8.68 6.26
CA GLY A 149 4.67 -8.01 5.16
C GLY A 149 3.60 -8.89 4.50
N LEU A 150 3.75 -10.22 4.57
CA LEU A 150 2.81 -11.18 3.99
C LEU A 150 1.62 -11.47 4.91
N SER A 151 1.76 -11.24 6.21
CA SER A 151 0.72 -11.41 7.24
C SER A 151 0.25 -10.09 7.83
N PHE A 152 0.59 -8.97 7.21
CA PHE A 152 0.15 -7.67 7.70
C PHE A 152 -1.36 -7.52 7.57
N GLY A 153 -2.08 -7.42 8.70
CA GLY A 153 -3.54 -7.48 8.75
C GLY A 153 -4.26 -6.60 7.72
N PRO A 154 -3.88 -5.31 7.53
CA PRO A 154 -4.44 -4.47 6.46
C PRO A 154 -4.23 -5.03 5.05
N ALA A 155 -3.11 -5.69 4.76
CA ALA A 155 -2.87 -6.29 3.45
C ALA A 155 -3.67 -7.58 3.25
N LEU A 156 -3.83 -8.39 4.30
CA LEU A 156 -4.69 -9.57 4.28
C LEU A 156 -6.16 -9.18 4.10
N LEU A 157 -6.61 -8.12 4.77
CA LEU A 157 -7.95 -7.55 4.55
C LEU A 157 -8.14 -7.13 3.09
N CYS A 158 -7.14 -6.45 2.49
CA CYS A 158 -7.18 -6.07 1.09
C CYS A 158 -7.39 -7.28 0.15
N LEU A 159 -6.70 -8.40 0.42
CA LEU A 159 -6.89 -9.66 -0.30
C LEU A 159 -8.31 -10.21 -0.12
N MET A 160 -8.81 -10.25 1.11
CA MET A 160 -10.13 -10.79 1.42
C MET A 160 -11.27 -9.98 0.79
N MET A 161 -11.16 -8.65 0.80
CA MET A 161 -12.16 -7.77 0.20
C MET A 161 -12.04 -7.65 -1.33
N GLY A 162 -10.92 -8.10 -1.89
CA GLY A 162 -10.63 -7.94 -3.32
C GLY A 162 -10.30 -6.50 -3.72
N GLN A 163 -9.79 -5.68 -2.79
CA GLN A 163 -9.48 -4.27 -3.00
C GLN A 163 -8.19 -4.05 -3.80
N THR A 164 -8.11 -2.91 -4.48
CA THR A 164 -7.01 -2.57 -5.41
C THR A 164 -5.71 -2.16 -4.72
N SER A 165 -5.65 -1.96 -3.40
CA SER A 165 -4.53 -1.28 -2.70
C SER A 165 -3.18 -2.00 -2.81
N LEU A 166 -3.18 -3.30 -3.14
CA LEU A 166 -1.94 -4.04 -3.41
C LEU A 166 -1.30 -3.71 -4.77
N PHE A 167 -2.06 -3.17 -5.73
CA PHE A 167 -1.48 -2.66 -6.99
C PHE A 167 -0.67 -1.37 -6.77
N PRO A 168 -1.19 -0.33 -6.06
CA PRO A 168 -0.38 0.80 -5.62
C PRO A 168 0.87 0.40 -4.83
N LEU A 169 0.78 -0.61 -3.94
CA LEU A 169 1.95 -1.15 -3.25
C LEU A 169 3.00 -1.66 -4.24
N LEU A 170 2.57 -2.49 -5.19
CA LEU A 170 3.45 -3.02 -6.24
C LEU A 170 4.05 -1.89 -7.08
N GLY A 171 3.25 -0.91 -7.49
CA GLY A 171 3.70 0.24 -8.26
C GLY A 171 4.79 1.04 -7.54
N PHE A 172 4.59 1.30 -6.25
CA PHE A 172 5.56 1.97 -5.41
C PHE A 172 6.86 1.16 -5.24
N VAL A 173 6.76 -0.13 -4.96
CA VAL A 173 7.93 -1.01 -4.80
C VAL A 173 8.72 -1.16 -6.12
N LEU A 174 8.02 -1.23 -7.26
CA LEU A 174 8.67 -1.22 -8.58
C LEU A 174 9.38 0.11 -8.83
N PHE A 175 8.78 1.25 -8.47
CA PHE A 175 9.46 2.54 -8.53
C PHE A 175 10.74 2.52 -7.69
N LEU A 176 10.70 2.07 -6.43
CA LEU A 176 11.89 1.96 -5.57
C LEU A 176 12.99 1.09 -6.20
N ARG A 177 12.62 0.02 -6.87
CA ARG A 177 13.55 -0.93 -7.49
C ARG A 177 14.18 -0.40 -8.78
N LEU A 178 13.39 0.32 -9.60
CA LEU A 178 13.74 0.61 -10.98
C LEU A 178 14.22 2.05 -11.22
N HIS A 179 13.97 3.00 -10.30
CA HIS A 179 14.20 4.43 -10.54
C HIS A 179 15.63 4.77 -10.99
N ARG A 180 16.63 4.02 -10.54
CA ARG A 180 18.05 4.21 -10.93
C ARG A 180 18.44 3.47 -12.21
N THR A 181 17.88 2.26 -12.43
CA THR A 181 18.31 1.36 -13.50
C THR A 181 17.46 1.46 -14.76
N ARG A 182 16.14 1.64 -14.58
CA ARG A 182 15.15 1.69 -15.68
C ARG A 182 14.11 2.80 -15.40
N PRO A 183 14.53 4.09 -15.42
CA PRO A 183 13.68 5.20 -14.97
C PRO A 183 12.36 5.31 -15.73
N PHE A 184 12.31 4.99 -17.02
CA PHE A 184 11.07 4.99 -17.78
C PHE A 184 10.07 3.97 -17.22
N LEU A 185 10.51 2.73 -16.97
CA LEU A 185 9.63 1.69 -16.38
C LEU A 185 9.25 2.01 -14.94
N ALA A 186 10.14 2.65 -14.18
CA ALA A 186 9.81 3.15 -12.84
C ALA A 186 8.72 4.22 -12.89
N GLY A 187 8.77 5.12 -13.87
CA GLY A 187 7.71 6.09 -14.11
C GLY A 187 6.40 5.42 -14.52
N ALA A 188 6.45 4.47 -15.45
CA ALA A 188 5.27 3.74 -15.89
C ALA A 188 4.60 2.96 -14.75
N SER A 189 5.38 2.38 -13.81
CA SER A 189 4.83 1.66 -12.65
C SER A 189 4.05 2.57 -11.68
N LEU A 190 4.33 3.88 -11.66
CA LEU A 190 3.59 4.85 -10.86
C LEU A 190 2.13 5.01 -11.30
N TRP A 191 1.76 4.54 -12.51
CA TRP A 191 0.36 4.45 -12.92
C TRP A 191 -0.46 3.61 -11.94
N LEU A 192 0.12 2.53 -11.38
CA LEU A 192 -0.54 1.74 -10.33
C LEU A 192 -0.79 2.57 -9.06
N CYS A 193 0.12 3.48 -8.69
CA CYS A 193 -0.08 4.39 -7.56
C CYS A 193 -1.24 5.38 -7.83
N MET A 194 -1.45 5.75 -9.10
CA MET A 194 -2.52 6.65 -9.50
C MET A 194 -3.91 6.01 -9.47
N LEU A 195 -4.04 4.73 -9.14
CA LEU A 195 -5.34 4.10 -8.85
C LEU A 195 -5.98 4.69 -7.58
N LYS A 196 -5.15 5.16 -6.62
CA LYS A 196 -5.57 5.84 -5.38
C LYS A 196 -4.65 7.04 -5.09
N PRO A 197 -4.68 8.10 -5.91
CA PRO A 197 -3.68 9.18 -5.87
C PRO A 197 -3.67 9.94 -4.54
N HIS A 198 -4.80 10.02 -3.86
CA HIS A 198 -4.94 10.69 -2.57
C HIS A 198 -4.08 10.07 -1.46
N LEU A 199 -3.68 8.81 -1.58
CA LEU A 199 -2.81 8.12 -0.62
C LEU A 199 -1.32 8.45 -0.81
N PHE A 200 -0.96 9.14 -1.89
CA PHE A 200 0.42 9.41 -2.27
C PHE A 200 0.78 10.91 -2.26
N LEU A 201 -0.03 11.76 -1.62
CA LEU A 201 0.16 13.23 -1.73
C LEU A 201 1.55 13.70 -1.25
N PRO A 202 2.02 13.43 -0.02
CA PRO A 202 3.36 13.80 0.42
C PRO A 202 4.48 13.17 -0.41
N PHE A 203 4.34 11.90 -0.80
CA PHE A 203 5.28 11.24 -1.70
C PHE A 203 5.29 11.91 -3.09
N GLY A 204 4.13 12.18 -3.65
CA GLY A 204 3.96 12.75 -5.00
C GLY A 204 4.57 14.14 -5.13
N VAL A 205 4.36 15.03 -4.15
CA VAL A 205 4.95 16.38 -4.19
C VAL A 205 6.48 16.34 -4.13
N VAL A 206 7.05 15.47 -3.29
CA VAL A 206 8.51 15.26 -3.21
C VAL A 206 9.01 14.66 -4.53
N LEU A 207 8.33 13.67 -5.09
CA LEU A 207 8.71 13.05 -6.35
C LEU A 207 8.75 14.05 -7.50
N LEU A 208 7.75 14.93 -7.61
CA LEU A 208 7.72 15.98 -8.64
C LEU A 208 8.90 16.95 -8.49
N VAL A 209 9.17 17.42 -7.27
CA VAL A 209 10.33 18.31 -7.04
C VAL A 209 11.64 17.57 -7.31
N TRP A 210 11.76 16.32 -6.88
CA TRP A 210 12.95 15.50 -7.13
C TRP A 210 13.19 15.29 -8.63
N ILE A 211 12.14 15.00 -9.42
CA ILE A 211 12.24 14.86 -10.89
C ILE A 211 12.81 16.13 -11.52
N VAL A 212 12.31 17.31 -11.11
CA VAL A 212 12.78 18.59 -11.63
C VAL A 212 14.23 18.88 -11.24
N VAL A 213 14.57 18.72 -9.95
CA VAL A 213 15.90 18.99 -9.41
C VAL A 213 16.96 18.05 -10.01
N THR A 214 16.64 16.77 -10.17
CA THR A 214 17.57 15.75 -10.69
C THR A 214 17.48 15.60 -12.22
N ARG A 215 16.57 16.32 -12.89
CA ARG A 215 16.27 16.22 -14.33
C ARG A 215 15.93 14.78 -14.77
N SER A 216 15.23 14.04 -13.93
CA SER A 216 14.85 12.64 -14.19
C SER A 216 13.67 12.55 -15.17
N TYR A 217 13.77 13.24 -16.32
CA TYR A 217 12.67 13.36 -17.30
C TYR A 217 12.26 12.03 -17.94
N LYS A 218 13.16 11.03 -17.99
CA LYS A 218 12.80 9.68 -18.45
C LYS A 218 11.76 9.02 -17.55
N LEU A 219 11.81 9.28 -16.24
CA LEU A 219 10.82 8.80 -15.29
C LEU A 219 9.49 9.51 -15.52
N LEU A 220 9.49 10.83 -15.66
CA LEU A 220 8.30 11.60 -15.98
C LEU A 220 7.65 11.11 -17.31
N ALA A 221 8.49 10.91 -18.35
CA ALA A 221 8.01 10.38 -19.62
C ALA A 221 7.30 9.02 -19.46
N GLY A 222 7.86 8.10 -18.66
CA GLY A 222 7.23 6.82 -18.37
C GLY A 222 5.86 6.98 -17.69
N ALA A 223 5.78 7.84 -16.67
CA ALA A 223 4.53 8.11 -15.95
C ALA A 223 3.46 8.73 -16.85
N VAL A 224 3.84 9.76 -17.65
CA VAL A 224 2.94 10.43 -18.60
C VAL A 224 2.49 9.45 -19.69
N THR A 225 3.39 8.63 -20.24
CA THR A 225 3.05 7.65 -21.29
C THR A 225 2.04 6.63 -20.78
N ALA A 226 2.28 6.05 -19.60
CA ALA A 226 1.36 5.07 -19.01
C ALA A 226 -0.02 5.68 -18.72
N MET A 227 -0.05 6.90 -18.17
CA MET A 227 -1.28 7.62 -17.92
C MET A 227 -2.03 7.96 -19.20
N ALA A 228 -1.33 8.51 -20.20
CA ALA A 228 -1.93 8.87 -21.48
C ALA A 228 -2.47 7.64 -22.23
N ALA A 229 -1.72 6.53 -22.22
CA ALA A 229 -2.17 5.28 -22.81
C ALA A 229 -3.45 4.75 -22.12
N SER A 230 -3.50 4.81 -20.79
CA SER A 230 -4.68 4.39 -20.04
C SER A 230 -5.89 5.30 -20.32
N CYS A 231 -5.72 6.62 -20.30
CA CYS A 231 -6.79 7.56 -20.63
C CYS A 231 -7.27 7.39 -22.08
N ALA A 232 -6.36 7.18 -23.03
CA ALA A 232 -6.70 6.93 -24.43
C ALA A 232 -7.51 5.63 -24.58
N LEU A 233 -7.11 4.57 -23.87
CA LEU A 233 -7.85 3.30 -23.88
C LEU A 233 -9.27 3.49 -23.32
N VAL A 234 -9.41 4.22 -22.20
CA VAL A 234 -10.74 4.53 -21.63
C VAL A 234 -11.60 5.31 -22.63
N TYR A 235 -11.02 6.32 -23.27
CA TYR A 235 -11.74 7.11 -24.28
C TYR A 235 -12.18 6.28 -25.49
N CYS A 236 -11.38 5.29 -25.90
CA CYS A 236 -11.75 4.35 -26.98
C CYS A 236 -12.87 3.39 -26.56
N ILE A 237 -12.95 3.01 -25.26
CA ILE A 237 -13.98 2.10 -24.74
C ILE A 237 -15.30 2.85 -24.53
N ASP A 238 -15.24 3.98 -23.83
CA ASP A 238 -16.37 4.87 -23.54
C ASP A 238 -15.90 6.32 -23.47
N PRO A 239 -16.17 7.13 -24.50
CA PRO A 239 -15.81 8.55 -24.52
C PRO A 239 -16.47 9.37 -23.41
N MET A 240 -17.58 8.89 -22.85
CA MET A 240 -18.34 9.57 -21.78
C MET A 240 -17.89 9.19 -20.37
N ALA A 241 -17.00 8.20 -20.22
CA ALA A 241 -16.61 7.66 -18.91
C ALA A 241 -16.13 8.73 -17.91
N PHE A 242 -15.38 9.73 -18.38
CA PHE A 242 -14.91 10.83 -17.51
C PHE A 242 -16.06 11.71 -17.01
N SER A 243 -17.01 12.05 -17.85
CA SER A 243 -18.17 12.88 -17.47
C SER A 243 -19.14 12.09 -16.58
N GLN A 244 -19.36 10.81 -16.88
CA GLN A 244 -20.16 9.92 -16.06
C GLN A 244 -19.55 9.73 -14.66
N TYR A 245 -18.23 9.56 -14.57
CA TYR A 245 -17.51 9.52 -13.29
C TYR A 245 -17.69 10.80 -12.48
N MET A 246 -17.52 11.96 -13.10
CA MET A 246 -17.70 13.24 -12.42
C MET A 246 -19.14 13.41 -11.92
N GLN A 247 -20.15 13.00 -12.71
CA GLN A 247 -21.54 13.01 -12.27
C GLN A 247 -21.75 12.08 -11.07
N MET A 248 -21.25 10.84 -11.11
CA MET A 248 -21.32 9.91 -10.00
C MET A 248 -20.70 10.49 -8.73
N MET A 249 -19.51 11.11 -8.84
CA MET A 249 -18.82 11.73 -7.70
C MET A 249 -19.59 12.88 -7.06
N HIS A 250 -20.44 13.58 -7.83
CA HIS A 250 -21.34 14.61 -7.30
C HIS A 250 -22.57 14.04 -6.60
N THR A 251 -23.03 12.86 -7.00
CA THR A 251 -24.25 12.24 -6.44
C THR A 251 -23.95 11.30 -5.27
N VAL A 252 -22.85 10.55 -5.36
CA VAL A 252 -22.41 9.60 -4.34
C VAL A 252 -21.46 10.31 -3.38
N GLY A 253 -22.05 11.06 -2.43
CA GLY A 253 -21.26 11.80 -1.44
C GLY A 253 -20.48 10.87 -0.51
N VAL A 254 -19.15 10.84 -0.64
CA VAL A 254 -18.23 10.29 0.38
C VAL A 254 -18.29 11.14 1.67
N GLU A 255 -19.02 12.23 1.62
CA GLU A 255 -19.07 13.28 2.63
C GLU A 255 -19.66 12.80 3.96
N SER A 256 -20.60 11.86 3.92
CA SER A 256 -21.26 11.32 5.12
C SER A 256 -20.58 10.06 5.69
N GLU A 257 -19.60 9.47 5.00
CA GLU A 257 -18.94 8.25 5.45
C GLU A 257 -17.88 8.56 6.52
N PHE A 258 -18.00 7.94 7.69
CA PHE A 258 -16.94 7.93 8.68
C PHE A 258 -15.90 6.87 8.29
N ILE A 259 -14.68 7.30 8.02
CA ILE A 259 -13.52 6.43 7.78
C ILE A 259 -12.52 6.68 8.90
N PRO A 260 -12.06 5.64 9.61
CA PRO A 260 -11.21 5.80 10.80
C PRO A 260 -9.79 6.23 10.43
N CYS A 261 -9.61 7.50 10.06
CA CYS A 261 -8.32 8.13 9.78
C CYS A 261 -8.27 9.56 10.34
N LEU A 262 -7.06 10.10 10.53
CA LEU A 262 -6.82 11.40 11.16
C LEU A 262 -7.63 12.53 10.50
N SER A 263 -7.62 12.62 9.19
CA SER A 263 -8.25 13.72 8.44
C SER A 263 -9.77 13.73 8.58
N ILE A 264 -10.41 12.56 8.56
CA ILE A 264 -11.85 12.41 8.77
C ILE A 264 -12.22 12.72 10.21
N VAL A 265 -11.44 12.23 11.18
CA VAL A 265 -11.66 12.54 12.60
C VAL A 265 -11.58 14.04 12.88
N LEU A 266 -10.57 14.72 12.33
CA LEU A 266 -10.45 16.17 12.46
C LEU A 266 -11.67 16.89 11.88
N ARG A 267 -12.16 16.45 10.70
CA ARG A 267 -13.35 17.01 10.09
C ARG A 267 -14.58 16.81 10.98
N PHE A 268 -14.88 15.57 11.39
CA PHE A 268 -16.05 15.28 12.21
C PHE A 268 -16.00 15.96 13.58
N TRP A 269 -14.79 16.10 14.14
CA TRP A 269 -14.61 16.76 15.44
C TRP A 269 -14.80 18.28 15.38
N ILE A 270 -14.33 18.93 14.29
CA ILE A 270 -14.39 20.40 14.15
C ILE A 270 -15.69 20.84 13.49
N SER A 271 -16.02 20.30 12.31
CA SER A 271 -17.24 20.57 11.56
C SER A 271 -17.43 19.56 10.44
N GLU A 272 -18.37 18.63 10.62
CA GLU A 272 -18.68 17.57 9.65
C GLU A 272 -18.96 18.10 8.25
N LYS A 273 -19.67 19.23 8.15
CA LYS A 273 -20.08 19.86 6.87
C LYS A 273 -18.96 20.59 6.15
N THR A 274 -17.83 20.84 6.82
CA THR A 274 -16.74 21.68 6.31
C THR A 274 -15.65 20.82 5.67
N MET A 275 -15.82 20.46 4.40
CA MET A 275 -14.97 19.50 3.67
C MET A 275 -13.48 19.87 3.60
N TRP A 276 -13.13 21.17 3.55
CA TRP A 276 -11.72 21.56 3.44
C TRP A 276 -10.88 21.17 4.68
N ILE A 277 -11.50 20.96 5.84
CA ILE A 277 -10.79 20.52 7.06
C ILE A 277 -10.09 19.18 6.83
N GLN A 278 -10.69 18.31 6.06
CA GLN A 278 -10.14 17.00 5.70
C GLN A 278 -8.80 17.09 4.96
N TYR A 279 -8.51 18.24 4.34
CA TYR A 279 -7.28 18.46 3.57
C TYR A 279 -6.17 19.15 4.37
N VAL A 280 -6.43 19.54 5.62
CA VAL A 280 -5.44 20.21 6.49
C VAL A 280 -4.27 19.28 6.81
N ALA A 281 -4.53 18.05 7.27
CA ALA A 281 -3.48 17.10 7.58
C ALA A 281 -2.63 16.74 6.34
N PRO A 282 -3.21 16.43 5.17
CA PRO A 282 -2.44 16.25 3.93
C PRO A 282 -1.58 17.46 3.56
N ALA A 283 -2.11 18.68 3.67
CA ALA A 283 -1.37 19.91 3.33
C ALA A 283 -0.16 20.12 4.26
N LEU A 284 -0.33 19.91 5.55
CA LEU A 284 0.77 19.95 6.52
C LEU A 284 1.81 18.87 6.24
N ALA A 285 1.37 17.65 5.93
CA ALA A 285 2.26 16.54 5.59
C ALA A 285 3.05 16.80 4.30
N CYS A 286 2.41 17.38 3.26
CA CYS A 286 3.09 17.81 2.04
C CYS A 286 4.14 18.88 2.30
N SER A 287 3.81 19.88 3.11
CA SER A 287 4.74 20.95 3.50
C SER A 287 5.93 20.38 4.28
N TRP A 288 5.68 19.50 5.25
CA TRP A 288 6.72 18.79 5.98
C TRP A 288 7.59 17.94 5.03
N ALA A 289 6.99 17.19 4.12
CA ALA A 289 7.70 16.33 3.18
C ALA A 289 8.64 17.12 2.26
N LEU A 290 8.21 18.30 1.78
CA LEU A 290 9.05 19.21 0.99
C LEU A 290 10.23 19.74 1.80
N ILE A 291 10.02 20.18 3.04
CA ILE A 291 11.09 20.63 3.94
C ILE A 291 12.04 19.47 4.23
N TYR A 292 11.51 18.29 4.52
CA TYR A 292 12.28 17.08 4.78
C TYR A 292 13.16 16.70 3.59
N TYR A 293 12.60 16.67 2.38
CA TYR A 293 13.36 16.46 1.14
C TYR A 293 14.44 17.53 0.96
N TRP A 294 14.08 18.81 1.08
CA TRP A 294 15.03 19.92 0.84
C TRP A 294 16.25 19.87 1.75
N ARG A 295 16.06 19.51 3.01
CA ARG A 295 17.16 19.34 3.98
C ARG A 295 18.06 18.15 3.66
N ARG A 296 17.55 17.12 3.00
CA ARG A 296 18.25 15.86 2.72
C ARG A 296 18.58 15.64 1.24
N ARG A 297 18.24 16.57 0.37
CA ARG A 297 18.29 16.41 -1.10
C ARG A 297 19.65 15.94 -1.66
N HIS A 298 20.77 16.29 -1.02
CA HIS A 298 22.12 15.92 -1.46
C HIS A 298 22.45 14.44 -1.21
N ASN A 299 21.82 13.82 -0.21
CA ASN A 299 22.01 12.43 0.18
C ASN A 299 20.70 11.63 0.06
N TRP A 300 19.81 12.08 -0.85
CA TRP A 300 18.49 11.47 -0.99
C TRP A 300 18.56 10.06 -1.58
N ASP A 301 18.00 9.10 -0.87
CA ASP A 301 17.86 7.73 -1.33
C ASP A 301 16.41 7.26 -1.17
N TRP A 302 15.74 7.01 -2.30
CA TRP A 302 14.35 6.59 -2.31
C TRP A 302 14.09 5.30 -1.55
N LEU A 303 15.05 4.37 -1.51
CA LEU A 303 14.88 3.11 -0.77
C LEU A 303 14.71 3.37 0.74
N HIS A 304 15.43 4.38 1.27
CA HIS A 304 15.39 4.72 2.69
C HIS A 304 14.36 5.78 3.04
N GLU A 305 14.23 6.79 2.18
CA GLU A 305 13.36 7.93 2.46
C GLU A 305 11.91 7.68 1.99
N GLY A 306 11.74 6.81 0.99
CA GLY A 306 10.44 6.46 0.45
C GLY A 306 9.52 5.78 1.47
N GLY A 307 10.08 4.92 2.33
CA GLY A 307 9.34 4.28 3.42
C GLY A 307 8.74 5.29 4.40
N MET A 308 9.54 6.28 4.83
CA MET A 308 9.08 7.39 5.68
C MET A 308 7.96 8.18 5.02
N LEU A 309 8.17 8.57 3.75
CA LEU A 309 7.15 9.33 3.02
C LEU A 309 5.84 8.57 2.90
N MET A 310 5.88 7.24 2.65
CA MET A 310 4.66 6.44 2.56
C MET A 310 3.93 6.31 3.89
N VAL A 311 4.64 6.07 4.99
CA VAL A 311 4.01 6.00 6.32
C VAL A 311 3.33 7.33 6.67
N VAL A 312 3.99 8.47 6.40
CA VAL A 312 3.40 9.79 6.60
C VAL A 312 2.25 10.07 5.63
N SER A 313 2.37 9.63 4.36
CA SER A 313 1.30 9.78 3.35
C SER A 313 0.01 9.07 3.77
N ILE A 314 0.12 7.84 4.28
CA ILE A 314 -1.03 7.06 4.75
C ILE A 314 -1.61 7.66 6.03
N PHE A 315 -0.78 8.03 7.00
CA PHE A 315 -1.23 8.64 8.25
C PHE A 315 -2.01 9.95 8.03
N ALA A 316 -1.53 10.79 7.11
CA ALA A 316 -2.10 12.11 6.83
C ALA A 316 -3.00 12.14 5.59
N ALA A 317 -3.35 11.00 4.98
CA ALA A 317 -4.21 10.96 3.81
C ALA A 317 -5.56 11.66 4.07
N PRO A 318 -6.17 12.31 3.05
CA PRO A 318 -7.48 12.95 3.23
C PRO A 318 -8.57 11.95 3.65
N TYR A 319 -8.46 10.71 3.18
CA TYR A 319 -9.14 9.53 3.70
C TYR A 319 -8.29 8.29 3.43
N CYS A 320 -8.40 7.29 4.29
CA CYS A 320 -7.63 6.06 4.21
C CYS A 320 -8.41 4.93 4.87
N PHE A 321 -8.87 3.98 4.10
CA PHE A 321 -9.49 2.78 4.64
C PHE A 321 -8.44 1.85 5.27
N LEU A 322 -8.88 0.95 6.13
CA LEU A 322 -7.98 0.04 6.82
C LEU A 322 -7.14 -0.80 5.83
N TYR A 323 -7.73 -1.31 4.76
CA TYR A 323 -7.01 -2.07 3.73
C TYR A 323 -6.00 -1.24 2.91
N ASP A 324 -6.11 0.09 2.89
CA ASP A 324 -5.14 0.98 2.24
C ASP A 324 -3.84 1.09 3.04
N GLN A 325 -3.90 0.81 4.34
CA GLN A 325 -2.73 0.82 5.21
C GLN A 325 -1.69 -0.25 4.84
N GLY A 326 -2.03 -1.23 3.98
CA GLY A 326 -1.04 -2.12 3.36
C GLY A 326 0.11 -1.39 2.66
N LEU A 327 -0.08 -0.14 2.25
CA LEU A 327 0.94 0.70 1.63
C LEU A 327 2.10 1.10 2.57
N VAL A 328 1.96 0.94 3.88
CA VAL A 328 3.06 1.20 4.84
C VAL A 328 4.09 0.06 4.91
N ILE A 329 3.81 -1.10 4.31
CA ILE A 329 4.69 -2.29 4.32
C ILE A 329 6.15 -1.96 4.00
N PRO A 330 6.49 -1.15 2.96
CA PRO A 330 7.90 -0.86 2.67
C PRO A 330 8.63 -0.19 3.85
N GLY A 331 7.99 0.76 4.53
CA GLY A 331 8.53 1.40 5.72
C GLY A 331 8.63 0.44 6.90
N LEU A 332 7.56 -0.32 7.18
CA LEU A 332 7.54 -1.27 8.29
C LEU A 332 8.61 -2.35 8.13
N LEU A 333 8.77 -2.90 6.92
CA LEU A 333 9.81 -3.91 6.67
C LEU A 333 11.21 -3.33 6.76
N GLU A 334 11.42 -2.08 6.32
CA GLU A 334 12.69 -1.39 6.52
C GLU A 334 13.02 -1.22 8.01
N GLY A 335 12.04 -0.78 8.82
CA GLY A 335 12.20 -0.69 10.27
C GLY A 335 12.45 -2.05 10.90
N ALA A 336 11.70 -3.08 10.53
CA ALA A 336 11.75 -4.43 11.11
C ALA A 336 13.12 -5.09 10.91
N TYR A 337 13.64 -5.12 9.68
CA TYR A 337 14.92 -5.81 9.44
C TYR A 337 16.13 -5.05 10.00
N ARG A 338 15.98 -3.76 10.29
CA ARG A 338 17.02 -2.91 10.83
C ARG A 338 17.03 -2.79 12.36
N THR A 339 15.87 -2.98 12.98
CA THR A 339 15.78 -2.90 14.44
C THR A 339 16.41 -4.13 15.09
N ARG A 340 17.11 -3.92 16.22
CA ARG A 340 17.57 -5.00 17.10
C ARG A 340 16.63 -5.24 18.27
N SER A 341 15.56 -4.44 18.38
CA SER A 341 14.60 -4.52 19.49
C SER A 341 13.56 -5.60 19.24
N ARG A 342 13.68 -6.74 19.95
CA ARG A 342 12.66 -7.80 19.95
C ARG A 342 11.29 -7.26 20.39
N THR A 343 11.28 -6.34 21.35
CA THR A 343 10.04 -5.72 21.83
C THR A 343 9.29 -5.01 20.70
N LEU A 344 10.00 -4.22 19.87
CA LEU A 344 9.36 -3.55 18.73
C LEU A 344 8.83 -4.57 17.71
N LEU A 345 9.55 -5.65 17.44
CA LEU A 345 9.07 -6.70 16.52
C LEU A 345 7.82 -7.38 17.04
N VAL A 346 7.78 -7.70 18.35
CA VAL A 346 6.60 -8.26 18.99
C VAL A 346 5.43 -7.28 18.97
N ILE A 347 5.65 -6.00 19.26
CA ILE A 347 4.61 -4.97 19.18
C ILE A 347 4.02 -4.90 17.76
N LEU A 348 4.86 -4.90 16.72
CA LEU A 348 4.38 -4.86 15.34
C LEU A 348 3.52 -6.09 15.00
N ALA A 349 4.02 -7.28 15.34
CA ALA A 349 3.30 -8.53 15.09
C ALA A 349 1.97 -8.59 15.85
N LEU A 350 1.97 -8.23 17.13
CA LEU A 350 0.75 -8.22 17.95
C LEU A 350 -0.25 -7.17 17.45
N SER A 351 0.21 -5.97 17.06
CA SER A 351 -0.68 -4.96 16.50
C SER A 351 -1.36 -5.43 15.20
N SER A 352 -0.64 -6.17 14.34
CA SER A 352 -1.22 -6.80 13.15
C SER A 352 -2.27 -7.85 13.50
N ILE A 353 -1.95 -8.74 14.46
CA ILE A 353 -2.86 -9.79 14.94
C ILE A 353 -4.13 -9.17 15.57
N VAL A 354 -4.00 -8.06 16.31
CA VAL A 354 -5.16 -7.36 16.90
C VAL A 354 -6.10 -6.89 15.79
N VAL A 355 -5.59 -6.28 14.72
CA VAL A 355 -6.40 -5.88 13.55
C VAL A 355 -7.14 -7.09 12.97
N GLU A 356 -6.46 -8.22 12.79
CA GLU A 356 -7.06 -9.45 12.27
C GLU A 356 -8.14 -10.00 13.21
N ALA A 357 -7.87 -9.99 14.52
CA ALA A 357 -8.82 -10.45 15.54
C ALA A 357 -10.07 -9.56 15.57
N GLU A 358 -9.92 -8.22 15.53
CA GLU A 358 -11.05 -7.29 15.47
C GLU A 358 -11.94 -7.55 14.23
N LEU A 359 -11.32 -7.84 13.07
CA LEU A 359 -12.04 -8.17 11.84
C LEU A 359 -12.76 -9.52 11.93
N ILE A 360 -12.12 -10.53 12.50
CA ILE A 360 -12.74 -11.86 12.71
C ILE A 360 -13.92 -11.78 13.69
N CYS A 361 -13.80 -10.92 14.71
CA CYS A 361 -14.90 -10.63 15.66
C CYS A 361 -16.02 -9.79 15.06
N GLY A 362 -15.94 -9.42 13.77
CA GLY A 362 -16.99 -8.70 13.06
C GLY A 362 -17.03 -7.20 13.34
N VAL A 363 -15.94 -6.62 13.81
CA VAL A 363 -15.86 -5.15 13.99
C VAL A 363 -16.02 -4.47 12.63
N ASN A 364 -16.93 -3.52 12.54
CA ASN A 364 -17.21 -2.79 11.32
C ASN A 364 -15.99 -1.95 10.89
N LEU A 365 -15.63 -1.98 9.61
CA LEU A 365 -14.49 -1.23 9.04
C LEU A 365 -14.58 0.29 9.24
N HIS A 366 -15.78 0.83 9.44
CA HIS A 366 -16.03 2.25 9.73
C HIS A 366 -16.02 2.55 11.24
N SER A 367 -15.62 1.58 12.10
CA SER A 367 -15.59 1.76 13.54
C SER A 367 -14.43 2.67 13.98
N VAL A 368 -14.71 3.51 14.98
CA VAL A 368 -13.69 4.29 15.70
C VAL A 368 -12.59 3.41 16.34
N GLN A 369 -12.87 2.11 16.52
CA GLN A 369 -11.93 1.14 17.06
C GLN A 369 -10.65 1.02 16.22
N PHE A 370 -10.67 1.34 14.92
CA PHE A 370 -9.48 1.29 14.07
C PHE A 370 -8.67 2.61 14.03
N LEU A 371 -9.06 3.65 14.79
CA LEU A 371 -8.32 4.93 14.80
C LEU A 371 -6.87 4.83 15.27
N TRP A 372 -6.57 3.84 16.11
CA TRP A 372 -5.23 3.63 16.64
C TRP A 372 -4.24 3.15 15.58
N THR A 373 -4.69 2.51 14.51
CA THR A 373 -3.84 1.79 13.56
C THR A 373 -2.84 2.70 12.85
N GLY A 374 -3.30 3.76 12.18
CA GLY A 374 -2.42 4.67 11.45
C GLY A 374 -1.37 5.35 12.35
N ALA A 375 -1.77 5.77 13.55
CA ALA A 375 -0.88 6.36 14.53
C ALA A 375 0.17 5.34 15.04
N THR A 376 -0.24 4.09 15.25
CA THR A 376 0.65 3.01 15.68
C THR A 376 1.72 2.71 14.64
N TRP A 377 1.35 2.59 13.36
CA TRP A 377 2.35 2.34 12.30
C TRP A 377 3.37 3.46 12.21
N LEU A 378 2.93 4.73 12.29
CA LEU A 378 3.83 5.87 12.27
C LEU A 378 4.75 5.89 13.50
N ALA A 379 4.18 5.77 14.71
CA ALA A 379 4.96 5.78 15.96
C ALA A 379 5.96 4.61 15.99
N TRP A 380 5.53 3.42 15.61
CA TRP A 380 6.40 2.25 15.55
C TRP A 380 7.58 2.46 14.59
N TYR A 381 7.31 2.96 13.38
CA TYR A 381 8.35 3.21 12.39
C TYR A 381 9.36 4.26 12.88
N LEU A 382 8.88 5.35 13.48
CA LEU A 382 9.74 6.39 14.05
C LEU A 382 10.62 5.85 15.17
N LEU A 383 10.06 5.03 16.08
CA LEU A 383 10.84 4.39 17.15
C LEU A 383 11.88 3.42 16.61
N ALA A 384 11.54 2.60 15.61
CA ALA A 384 12.47 1.66 15.00
C ALA A 384 13.69 2.36 14.37
N ILE A 385 13.48 3.50 13.70
CA ILE A 385 14.57 4.31 13.12
C ILE A 385 15.33 5.07 14.18
N TRP A 386 14.66 5.62 15.20
CA TRP A 386 15.30 6.41 16.26
C TRP A 386 16.24 5.54 17.12
N LEU A 387 15.79 4.38 17.55
CA LEU A 387 16.62 3.44 18.34
C LEU A 387 17.85 2.99 17.58
N LYS A 388 17.76 2.84 16.25
CA LYS A 388 18.92 2.55 15.42
C LYS A 388 19.97 3.69 15.47
N LYS A 389 19.53 4.96 15.42
CA LYS A 389 20.45 6.11 15.50
C LYS A 389 21.13 6.18 16.85
N ALA A 390 20.42 5.91 17.93
CA ALA A 390 20.97 5.89 19.29
C ALA A 390 22.04 4.82 19.45
N SER A 391 21.81 3.60 18.95
CA SER A 391 22.78 2.50 19.02
C SER A 391 24.00 2.69 18.12
N ALA A 392 23.89 3.44 17.02
CA ALA A 392 25.02 3.77 16.13
C ALA A 392 25.88 4.92 16.66
N GLY A 393 25.37 5.71 17.60
CA GLY A 393 26.08 6.83 18.24
C GLY A 393 26.85 6.46 19.50
N GLU A 394 26.73 5.25 20.04
CA GLU A 394 27.60 4.77 21.12
C GLU A 394 28.96 4.39 20.51
N PRO A 395 30.08 5.09 20.85
CA PRO A 395 31.39 4.64 20.45
C PRO A 395 31.58 3.24 21.07
N GLU A 396 31.95 2.29 20.22
CA GLU A 396 32.43 0.99 20.63
C GLU A 396 33.45 1.21 21.74
N LYS A 397 33.09 0.95 23.01
CA LYS A 397 34.04 1.01 24.12
C LYS A 397 35.13 0.02 23.75
N SER A 398 36.24 0.57 23.22
CA SER A 398 37.45 -0.12 22.93
C SER A 398 37.77 -1.02 24.14
N ALA A 399 37.63 -2.33 23.93
CA ALA A 399 38.21 -3.31 24.83
C ALA A 399 39.70 -3.01 24.82
N ALA A 400 40.15 -2.21 25.79
CA ALA A 400 41.55 -2.01 26.05
C ALA A 400 42.16 -3.38 26.34
N VAL A 401 42.74 -3.98 25.32
CA VAL A 401 43.63 -5.13 25.44
C VAL A 401 44.80 -4.68 26.28
N THR A 402 44.74 -4.94 27.57
CA THR A 402 45.90 -4.94 28.45
C THR A 402 46.84 -6.03 27.95
N ALA A 403 47.79 -5.64 27.14
CA ALA A 403 48.97 -6.48 26.81
C ALA A 403 49.71 -6.78 28.11
N PRO A 404 50.07 -8.02 28.45
CA PRO A 404 50.93 -8.30 29.57
C PRO A 404 52.35 -7.79 29.23
N VAL A 405 52.86 -6.91 30.07
CA VAL A 405 54.30 -6.56 30.08
C VAL A 405 55.06 -7.80 30.50
N VAL A 406 55.81 -8.39 29.57
CA VAL A 406 56.84 -9.41 29.90
C VAL A 406 58.11 -8.66 30.20
N LEU A 407 58.58 -8.80 31.45
CA LEU A 407 59.93 -8.42 31.88
C LEU A 407 60.98 -9.41 31.34
#